data_a75dd1e72f726b742a9ba4251088c4d2
#
_entry.id   a75dd1e72f726b742a9ba4251088c4d2
#
_cell.length_a   1.000
_cell.length_b   1.000
_cell.length_c   1.000
_cell.angle_alpha   90.00
_cell.angle_beta   90.00
_cell.angle_gamma   90.00
#
_symmetry.space_group_name_H-M   'P 1'
#
loop_
_entity.id
_entity.type
_entity.pdbx_description
1 polymer ?
#
loop_
_entity_poly.entity_id
_entity_poly.type
_entity_poly.pdbx_seq_one_letter_code
_entity_poly.pdbx_strand_id
1 'polypeptide(L)'
;MAMVAWSMFATAGFGNEIDGSFDVVLSGADGTELSVGQLQIEAGKVAIKLHDEPFDNHFLSMRPFRCMDLPQQMWCHLPYPYEKPLEVSAEDLRSLEYEFLFIHRSANDYGIDAWNGLYFLLSVESGDIAGTVREVDLNILASPPENGVIWPISADDLHEVEPDRHQFSQIRFVRQ
;
A
#
# COMPACT_ATOMS: atom_id res chain seq x y z
N MET A 1 38.05 44.22 -25.92
CA MET A 1 37.99 42.88 -25.28
C MET A 1 36.82 42.89 -24.35
N ALA A 2 35.68 42.30 -24.76
CA ALA A 2 34.46 42.25 -23.95
C ALA A 2 34.38 40.82 -23.37
N MET A 3 34.43 40.72 -22.03
CA MET A 3 34.16 39.44 -21.32
C MET A 3 32.66 39.23 -21.21
N VAL A 4 32.20 38.15 -21.84
CA VAL A 4 30.83 37.67 -21.63
C VAL A 4 30.83 36.68 -20.45
N ALA A 5 30.23 37.11 -19.34
CA ALA A 5 29.99 36.24 -18.21
C ALA A 5 28.80 35.34 -18.45
N TRP A 6 29.01 34.03 -18.55
CA TRP A 6 27.96 33.02 -18.63
C TRP A 6 27.46 32.68 -17.23
N SER A 7 26.26 33.16 -16.92
CA SER A 7 25.57 32.77 -15.68
C SER A 7 25.00 31.36 -15.86
N MET A 8 25.58 30.39 -15.16
CA MET A 8 24.97 29.07 -15.00
C MET A 8 23.76 29.18 -14.07
N PHE A 9 22.58 29.10 -14.60
CA PHE A 9 21.37 28.84 -13.80
C PHE A 9 21.39 27.37 -13.39
N ALA A 10 21.68 27.11 -12.12
CA ALA A 10 21.40 25.84 -11.50
C ALA A 10 19.87 25.69 -11.39
N THR A 11 19.27 24.85 -12.20
CA THR A 11 17.89 24.40 -11.99
C THR A 11 17.91 23.54 -10.73
N ALA A 12 17.45 24.09 -9.61
CA ALA A 12 17.06 23.30 -8.46
C ALA A 12 15.90 22.40 -8.93
N GLY A 13 16.16 21.12 -9.10
CA GLY A 13 15.10 20.13 -9.28
C GLY A 13 14.28 20.13 -8.00
N PHE A 14 13.03 20.53 -8.09
CA PHE A 14 12.06 20.31 -7.01
C PHE A 14 11.88 18.79 -6.94
N GLY A 15 12.57 18.13 -6.01
CA GLY A 15 12.23 16.77 -5.62
C GLY A 15 10.80 16.76 -5.10
N ASN A 16 10.04 15.74 -5.42
CA ASN A 16 8.72 15.55 -4.83
C ASN A 16 8.94 15.41 -3.31
N GLU A 17 8.10 16.05 -2.49
CA GLU A 17 8.21 16.03 -1.02
C GLU A 17 8.28 14.61 -0.45
N ILE A 18 7.69 13.64 -1.16
CA ILE A 18 7.64 12.23 -0.77
C ILE A 18 8.72 11.36 -1.42
N ASP A 19 9.64 11.90 -2.21
CA ASP A 19 10.74 11.12 -2.80
C ASP A 19 11.66 10.56 -1.71
N GLY A 20 12.10 9.32 -1.84
CA GLY A 20 13.01 8.66 -0.91
C GLY A 20 12.91 7.15 -0.88
N SER A 21 13.66 6.55 0.06
CA SER A 21 13.61 5.13 0.38
C SER A 21 12.95 4.94 1.74
N PHE A 22 12.08 3.93 1.83
CA PHE A 22 11.26 3.70 3.01
C PHE A 22 11.19 2.21 3.34
N ASP A 23 11.17 1.90 4.63
CA ASP A 23 10.67 0.63 5.13
C ASP A 23 9.15 0.71 5.31
N VAL A 24 8.44 -0.31 4.84
CA VAL A 24 6.99 -0.42 4.96
C VAL A 24 6.67 -1.21 6.22
N VAL A 25 6.02 -0.57 7.19
CA VAL A 25 5.75 -1.11 8.52
C VAL A 25 4.25 -1.12 8.80
N LEU A 26 3.71 -2.28 9.13
CA LEU A 26 2.37 -2.44 9.70
C LEU A 26 2.45 -2.24 11.21
N SER A 27 1.49 -1.53 11.80
CA SER A 27 1.44 -1.23 13.23
C SER A 27 0.08 -1.56 13.81
N GLY A 28 0.07 -2.27 14.93
CA GLY A 28 -1.11 -2.61 15.71
C GLY A 28 -1.42 -1.58 16.80
N ALA A 29 -2.66 -1.57 17.28
CA ALA A 29 -3.10 -0.73 18.38
C ALA A 29 -2.36 -1.06 19.71
N ASP A 30 -1.86 -2.27 19.83
CA ASP A 30 -1.06 -2.77 20.98
C ASP A 30 0.43 -2.36 20.91
N GLY A 31 0.83 -1.65 19.87
CA GLY A 31 2.21 -1.25 19.61
C GLY A 31 3.06 -2.31 18.90
N THR A 32 2.46 -3.43 18.49
CA THR A 32 3.14 -4.41 17.64
C THR A 32 3.50 -3.79 16.30
N GLU A 33 4.71 -4.01 15.83
CA GLU A 33 5.19 -3.54 14.52
C GLU A 33 5.73 -4.71 13.70
N LEU A 34 5.49 -4.68 12.39
CA LEU A 34 5.95 -5.69 11.45
C LEU A 34 6.39 -5.03 10.14
N SER A 35 7.67 -5.16 9.80
CA SER A 35 8.18 -4.72 8.49
C SER A 35 7.78 -5.73 7.42
N VAL A 36 7.11 -5.25 6.37
CA VAL A 36 6.55 -6.10 5.30
C VAL A 36 7.20 -5.85 3.94
N GLY A 37 8.02 -4.82 3.80
CA GLY A 37 8.64 -4.50 2.51
C GLY A 37 9.42 -3.21 2.51
N GLN A 38 9.89 -2.86 1.32
CA GLN A 38 10.61 -1.62 1.04
C GLN A 38 9.93 -0.90 -0.12
N LEU A 39 9.94 0.44 -0.05
CA LEU A 39 9.43 1.35 -1.05
C LEU A 39 10.54 2.30 -1.48
N GLN A 40 10.69 2.49 -2.78
CA GLN A 40 11.48 3.56 -3.38
C GLN A 40 10.55 4.49 -4.16
N ILE A 41 10.64 5.78 -3.90
CA ILE A 41 9.97 6.81 -4.71
C ILE A 41 11.06 7.70 -5.31
N GLU A 42 11.07 7.83 -6.64
CA GLU A 42 12.00 8.67 -7.39
C GLU A 42 11.26 9.45 -8.46
N ALA A 43 11.25 10.75 -8.35
CA ALA A 43 10.48 11.66 -9.22
C ALA A 43 9.00 11.23 -9.33
N GLY A 44 8.39 10.84 -8.20
CA GLY A 44 7.03 10.34 -8.09
C GLY A 44 6.82 8.91 -8.59
N LYS A 45 7.81 8.25 -9.18
CA LYS A 45 7.71 6.84 -9.60
C LYS A 45 7.97 5.90 -8.45
N VAL A 46 7.17 4.84 -8.39
CA VAL A 46 7.13 3.90 -7.29
C VAL A 46 7.76 2.56 -7.67
N ALA A 47 8.63 2.04 -6.81
CA ALA A 47 9.10 0.66 -6.86
C ALA A 47 8.94 0.04 -5.47
N ILE A 48 8.21 -1.10 -5.39
CA ILE A 48 7.91 -1.79 -4.14
C ILE A 48 8.50 -3.19 -4.19
N LYS A 49 9.07 -3.62 -3.07
CA LYS A 49 9.52 -4.98 -2.87
C LYS A 49 9.03 -5.47 -1.51
N LEU A 50 8.07 -6.40 -1.50
CA LEU A 50 7.69 -7.12 -0.29
C LEU A 50 8.83 -8.03 0.15
N HIS A 51 9.05 -8.14 1.46
CA HIS A 51 9.99 -9.08 2.05
C HIS A 51 9.51 -10.51 1.84
N ASP A 52 10.42 -11.47 1.87
CA ASP A 52 10.04 -12.89 1.85
C ASP A 52 9.39 -13.27 3.18
N GLU A 53 10.03 -12.98 4.30
CA GLU A 53 9.39 -13.00 5.61
C GLU A 53 8.72 -11.65 5.89
N PRO A 54 7.54 -11.60 6.52
CA PRO A 54 6.82 -12.65 7.25
C PRO A 54 5.81 -13.44 6.39
N PHE A 55 5.95 -13.47 5.08
CA PHE A 55 4.98 -14.10 4.20
C PHE A 55 5.34 -15.54 3.88
N ASP A 56 4.37 -16.45 4.05
CA ASP A 56 4.43 -17.82 3.59
C ASP A 56 3.47 -18.04 2.40
N ASN A 57 3.77 -19.04 1.56
CA ASN A 57 2.92 -19.38 0.45
C ASN A 57 1.82 -20.35 0.89
N HIS A 58 0.58 -19.89 0.80
CA HIS A 58 -0.60 -20.69 1.08
C HIS A 58 -1.37 -20.97 -0.21
N PHE A 59 -1.75 -22.22 -0.44
CA PHE A 59 -2.57 -22.60 -1.59
C PHE A 59 -4.06 -22.51 -1.21
N LEU A 60 -4.65 -21.36 -1.50
CA LEU A 60 -6.03 -21.04 -1.17
C LEU A 60 -6.82 -20.77 -2.46
N SER A 61 -8.06 -21.25 -2.53
CA SER A 61 -8.92 -21.01 -3.70
C SER A 61 -8.26 -21.29 -5.05
N MET A 62 -7.56 -22.43 -5.17
CA MET A 62 -6.91 -22.94 -6.39
C MET A 62 -5.69 -22.12 -6.91
N ARG A 63 -5.18 -21.20 -6.13
CA ARG A 63 -3.95 -20.44 -6.45
C ARG A 63 -3.14 -20.14 -5.20
N PRO A 64 -1.82 -19.91 -5.34
CA PRO A 64 -1.00 -19.51 -4.22
C PRO A 64 -1.29 -18.05 -3.84
N PHE A 65 -1.28 -17.78 -2.53
CA PHE A 65 -1.29 -16.47 -1.93
C PHE A 65 -0.08 -16.33 -1.01
N ARG A 66 0.48 -15.14 -0.93
CA ARG A 66 1.48 -14.78 0.07
C ARG A 66 0.75 -14.27 1.31
N CYS A 67 0.79 -15.03 2.39
CA CYS A 67 0.03 -14.73 3.60
C CYS A 67 0.92 -14.63 4.82
N MET A 68 0.51 -13.80 5.76
CA MET A 68 1.07 -13.70 7.10
C MET A 68 0.16 -14.43 8.07
N ASP A 69 0.70 -15.41 8.79
CA ASP A 69 0.01 -16.09 9.88
C ASP A 69 0.15 -15.24 11.15
N LEU A 70 -0.95 -14.63 11.58
CA LEU A 70 -1.03 -13.79 12.76
C LEU A 70 -1.76 -14.54 13.89
N PRO A 71 -1.63 -14.15 15.16
CA PRO A 71 -2.17 -14.92 16.28
C PRO A 71 -3.67 -15.24 16.20
N GLN A 72 -4.48 -14.36 15.64
CA GLN A 72 -5.93 -14.54 15.54
C GLN A 72 -6.47 -14.52 14.10
N GLN A 73 -5.66 -14.08 13.16
CA GLN A 73 -6.06 -13.88 11.76
C GLN A 73 -4.93 -14.34 10.84
N MET A 74 -5.27 -14.64 9.61
CA MET A 74 -4.33 -14.73 8.51
C MET A 74 -4.60 -13.57 7.56
N TRP A 75 -3.56 -12.86 7.15
CA TRP A 75 -3.66 -11.81 6.13
C TRP A 75 -2.93 -12.22 4.88
N CYS A 76 -3.63 -12.25 3.77
CA CYS A 76 -3.08 -12.63 2.47
C CYS A 76 -3.00 -11.40 1.55
N HIS A 77 -1.82 -11.14 1.05
CA HIS A 77 -1.60 -10.07 0.06
C HIS A 77 -2.34 -10.38 -1.24
N LEU A 78 -3.13 -9.43 -1.72
CA LEU A 78 -3.83 -9.48 -3.00
C LEU A 78 -3.21 -8.46 -3.96
N PRO A 79 -2.30 -8.87 -4.86
CA PRO A 79 -1.79 -7.96 -5.88
C PRO A 79 -2.94 -7.44 -6.74
N TYR A 80 -2.98 -6.12 -6.98
CA TYR A 80 -3.97 -5.54 -7.91
C TYR A 80 -3.79 -6.15 -9.30
N PRO A 81 -4.83 -6.78 -9.87
CA PRO A 81 -4.66 -7.62 -11.05
C PRO A 81 -4.65 -6.87 -12.37
N TYR A 82 -4.90 -5.56 -12.38
CA TYR A 82 -5.03 -4.77 -13.60
C TYR A 82 -3.89 -3.76 -13.73
N GLU A 83 -3.71 -3.25 -14.95
CA GLU A 83 -2.74 -2.19 -15.21
C GLU A 83 -3.10 -0.91 -14.46
N LYS A 84 -2.10 -0.28 -13.85
CA LYS A 84 -2.21 1.00 -13.16
C LYS A 84 -0.91 1.80 -13.31
N PRO A 85 -0.95 3.13 -13.22
CA PRO A 85 0.27 3.91 -13.11
C PRO A 85 1.02 3.53 -11.83
N LEU A 86 2.35 3.49 -11.91
CA LEU A 86 3.24 3.36 -10.76
C LEU A 86 3.81 4.73 -10.41
N GLU A 87 2.91 5.68 -10.19
CA GLU A 87 3.25 7.08 -9.92
C GLU A 87 2.40 7.59 -8.75
N VAL A 88 3.02 8.43 -7.92
CA VAL A 88 2.37 9.05 -6.75
C VAL A 88 2.77 10.51 -6.64
N SER A 89 1.91 11.27 -5.98
CA SER A 89 2.19 12.63 -5.47
C SER A 89 1.68 12.74 -4.04
N ALA A 90 1.98 13.86 -3.37
CA ALA A 90 1.46 14.11 -2.03
C ALA A 90 -0.08 14.18 -1.99
N GLU A 91 -0.73 14.49 -3.12
CA GLU A 91 -2.19 14.59 -3.27
C GLU A 91 -2.83 13.29 -3.77
N ASP A 92 -2.06 12.36 -4.37
CA ASP A 92 -2.57 11.11 -4.92
C ASP A 92 -1.64 9.94 -4.61
N LEU A 93 -2.01 9.15 -3.61
CA LEU A 93 -1.29 7.96 -3.14
C LEU A 93 -1.96 6.64 -3.57
N ARG A 94 -3.03 6.69 -4.39
CA ARG A 94 -3.80 5.50 -4.78
C ARG A 94 -2.95 4.41 -5.40
N SER A 95 -1.89 4.76 -6.13
CA SER A 95 -0.95 3.77 -6.67
C SER A 95 -0.30 2.91 -5.57
N LEU A 96 0.02 3.50 -4.40
CA LEU A 96 0.51 2.78 -3.23
C LEU A 96 -0.61 2.01 -2.51
N GLU A 97 -1.76 2.63 -2.34
CA GLU A 97 -2.91 2.00 -1.65
C GLU A 97 -3.27 0.66 -2.31
N TYR A 98 -3.27 0.63 -3.67
CA TYR A 98 -3.55 -0.58 -4.44
C TYR A 98 -2.40 -1.60 -4.47
N GLU A 99 -1.21 -1.28 -3.95
CA GLU A 99 -0.13 -2.25 -3.74
C GLU A 99 -0.27 -2.98 -2.39
N PHE A 100 -1.04 -2.44 -1.46
CA PHE A 100 -1.17 -2.98 -0.11
C PHE A 100 -2.61 -3.46 0.19
N LEU A 101 -3.24 -4.11 -0.80
CA LEU A 101 -4.51 -4.80 -0.61
C LEU A 101 -4.26 -6.13 0.08
N PHE A 102 -5.06 -6.43 1.09
CA PHE A 102 -5.03 -7.71 1.78
C PHE A 102 -6.43 -8.31 1.87
N ILE A 103 -6.49 -9.62 2.00
CA ILE A 103 -7.69 -10.33 2.43
C ILE A 103 -7.37 -10.97 3.77
N HIS A 104 -8.22 -10.74 4.76
CA HIS A 104 -8.08 -11.37 6.06
C HIS A 104 -9.07 -12.52 6.24
N ARG A 105 -8.72 -13.46 7.10
CA ARG A 105 -9.63 -14.48 7.61
C ARG A 105 -9.29 -14.80 9.05
N SER A 106 -10.28 -15.31 9.80
CA SER A 106 -10.02 -15.90 11.10
C SER A 106 -9.12 -17.13 10.97
N ALA A 107 -8.25 -17.40 11.95
CA ALA A 107 -7.39 -18.59 11.96
C ALA A 107 -8.16 -19.91 11.85
N ASN A 108 -9.44 -19.93 12.27
CA ASN A 108 -10.31 -21.11 12.27
C ASN A 108 -11.16 -21.23 10.98
N ASP A 109 -11.17 -20.24 10.10
CA ASP A 109 -11.96 -20.27 8.88
C ASP A 109 -11.24 -21.08 7.81
N TYR A 110 -12.02 -21.70 6.92
CA TYR A 110 -11.50 -22.42 5.78
C TYR A 110 -11.64 -21.58 4.49
N GLY A 111 -10.57 -21.59 3.69
CA GLY A 111 -10.55 -20.84 2.43
C GLY A 111 -10.21 -19.38 2.60
N ILE A 112 -10.52 -18.60 1.57
CA ILE A 112 -10.32 -17.14 1.52
C ILE A 112 -11.52 -16.51 0.83
N ASP A 113 -11.98 -15.36 1.34
CA ASP A 113 -13.16 -14.69 0.84
C ASP A 113 -12.83 -13.19 0.59
N ALA A 114 -13.06 -12.75 -0.64
CA ALA A 114 -12.79 -11.37 -1.05
C ALA A 114 -13.67 -10.32 -0.36
N TRP A 115 -14.77 -10.72 0.30
CA TRP A 115 -15.56 -9.82 1.17
C TRP A 115 -14.74 -9.28 2.34
N ASN A 116 -13.74 -10.03 2.79
CA ASN A 116 -12.89 -9.68 3.91
C ASN A 116 -11.65 -8.93 3.43
N GLY A 117 -11.85 -7.95 2.57
CA GLY A 117 -10.77 -7.12 2.05
C GLY A 117 -10.33 -6.04 3.03
N LEU A 118 -9.04 -5.71 2.97
CA LEU A 118 -8.44 -4.62 3.70
C LEU A 118 -7.75 -3.68 2.72
N TYR A 119 -7.95 -2.40 2.96
CA TYR A 119 -7.41 -1.27 2.21
C TYR A 119 -6.77 -0.30 3.20
N PHE A 120 -5.59 0.22 2.89
CA PHE A 120 -4.98 1.27 3.68
C PHE A 120 -5.21 2.63 3.02
N LEU A 121 -6.05 3.45 3.63
CA LEU A 121 -6.28 4.83 3.18
C LEU A 121 -5.10 5.68 3.62
N LEU A 122 -4.27 6.09 2.66
CA LEU A 122 -3.00 6.78 2.89
C LEU A 122 -3.17 8.31 2.91
N SER A 123 -2.30 8.97 3.65
CA SER A 123 -2.14 10.43 3.66
C SER A 123 -0.67 10.80 3.84
N VAL A 124 -0.33 12.03 3.47
CA VAL A 124 0.97 12.65 3.75
C VAL A 124 0.79 13.69 4.83
N GLU A 125 1.55 13.55 5.93
CA GLU A 125 1.61 14.53 7.00
C GLU A 125 3.06 14.90 7.27
N SER A 126 3.41 16.17 7.05
CA SER A 126 4.78 16.69 7.27
C SER A 126 5.86 15.91 6.51
N GLY A 127 5.56 15.39 5.32
CA GLY A 127 6.47 14.61 4.48
C GLY A 127 6.55 13.11 4.81
N ASP A 128 5.84 12.66 5.84
CA ASP A 128 5.71 11.24 6.18
C ASP A 128 4.44 10.65 5.56
N ILE A 129 4.55 9.44 5.01
CA ILE A 129 3.41 8.70 4.45
C ILE A 129 2.93 7.71 5.50
N ALA A 130 1.65 7.78 5.82
CA ALA A 130 1.01 6.82 6.71
C ALA A 130 -0.44 6.59 6.28
N GLY A 131 -1.05 5.51 6.79
CA GLY A 131 -2.44 5.23 6.51
C GLY A 131 -3.12 4.38 7.57
N THR A 132 -4.43 4.42 7.56
CA THR A 132 -5.29 3.62 8.44
C THR A 132 -6.02 2.56 7.65
N VAL A 133 -6.21 1.40 8.29
CA VAL A 133 -6.93 0.29 7.67
C VAL A 133 -8.42 0.62 7.51
N ARG A 134 -8.99 0.15 6.41
CA ARG A 134 -10.43 0.15 6.09
C ARG A 134 -10.82 -1.25 5.65
N GLU A 135 -12.03 -1.68 5.97
CA GLU A 135 -12.62 -2.87 5.37
C GLU A 135 -13.26 -2.51 4.02
N VAL A 136 -13.16 -3.43 3.07
CA VAL A 136 -13.67 -3.26 1.70
C VAL A 136 -14.06 -4.61 1.09
N ASP A 137 -15.13 -4.63 0.30
CA ASP A 137 -15.45 -5.81 -0.51
C ASP A 137 -14.59 -5.83 -1.77
N LEU A 138 -13.53 -6.66 -1.78
CA LEU A 138 -12.64 -6.80 -2.92
C LEU A 138 -13.23 -7.61 -4.09
N ASN A 139 -14.49 -8.09 -4.00
CA ASN A 139 -15.19 -8.63 -5.16
C ASN A 139 -15.39 -7.58 -6.27
N ILE A 140 -15.32 -6.30 -5.94
CA ILE A 140 -15.26 -5.19 -6.92
C ILE A 140 -14.11 -5.36 -7.92
N LEU A 141 -13.06 -6.09 -7.55
CA LEU A 141 -11.90 -6.39 -8.40
C LEU A 141 -12.02 -7.72 -9.17
N ALA A 142 -13.13 -8.43 -9.03
CA ALA A 142 -13.34 -9.73 -9.71
C ALA A 142 -13.47 -9.59 -11.23
N SER A 143 -13.82 -8.40 -11.72
CA SER A 143 -13.91 -8.08 -13.14
C SER A 143 -13.04 -6.86 -13.46
N PRO A 144 -12.49 -6.76 -14.69
CA PRO A 144 -11.80 -5.56 -15.10
C PRO A 144 -12.67 -4.32 -14.90
N PRO A 145 -12.09 -3.20 -14.43
CA PRO A 145 -12.85 -1.96 -14.31
C PRO A 145 -13.34 -1.49 -15.68
N GLU A 146 -14.40 -0.70 -15.69
CA GLU A 146 -14.90 -0.08 -16.91
C GLU A 146 -13.84 0.77 -17.61
N ASN A 147 -13.96 0.92 -18.93
CA ASN A 147 -13.00 1.70 -19.71
C ASN A 147 -12.84 3.12 -19.15
N GLY A 148 -11.59 3.47 -18.81
CA GLY A 148 -11.23 4.78 -18.26
C GLY A 148 -11.24 4.86 -16.74
N VAL A 149 -11.73 3.84 -16.04
CA VAL A 149 -11.63 3.73 -14.59
C VAL A 149 -10.34 2.98 -14.24
N ILE A 150 -9.42 3.64 -13.56
CA ILE A 150 -8.16 3.01 -13.09
C ILE A 150 -8.33 2.53 -11.65
N TRP A 151 -9.08 3.28 -10.83
CA TRP A 151 -9.27 3.07 -9.40
C TRP A 151 -10.75 2.76 -9.12
N PRO A 152 -11.16 1.47 -9.16
CA PRO A 152 -12.56 1.08 -8.99
C PRO A 152 -13.07 1.17 -7.55
N ILE A 153 -12.19 1.15 -6.55
CA ILE A 153 -12.58 1.32 -5.15
C ILE A 153 -12.78 2.81 -4.88
N SER A 154 -13.98 3.19 -4.49
CA SER A 154 -14.35 4.56 -4.12
C SER A 154 -14.37 4.75 -2.60
N ALA A 155 -14.47 5.99 -2.15
CA ALA A 155 -14.59 6.29 -0.71
C ALA A 155 -15.85 5.66 -0.07
N ASP A 156 -16.92 5.48 -0.85
CA ASP A 156 -18.17 4.88 -0.36
C ASP A 156 -18.05 3.36 -0.13
N ASP A 157 -17.04 2.72 -0.74
CA ASP A 157 -16.75 1.30 -0.58
C ASP A 157 -15.90 1.01 0.66
N LEU A 158 -15.31 2.05 1.28
CA LEU A 158 -14.39 1.94 2.41
C LEU A 158 -15.12 2.11 3.74
N HIS A 159 -15.03 1.09 4.58
CA HIS A 159 -15.68 1.09 5.90
C HIS A 159 -14.65 1.27 7.01
N GLU A 160 -14.95 2.20 7.94
CA GLU A 160 -14.14 2.39 9.14
C GLU A 160 -14.24 1.17 10.05
N VAL A 161 -13.15 0.88 10.73
CA VAL A 161 -13.07 -0.23 11.67
C VAL A 161 -12.48 0.24 13.00
N GLU A 162 -12.88 -0.42 14.08
CA GLU A 162 -12.27 -0.17 15.39
C GLU A 162 -10.77 -0.55 15.37
N PRO A 163 -9.91 0.21 16.06
CA PRO A 163 -8.44 0.01 15.98
C PRO A 163 -7.95 -1.37 16.42
N ASP A 164 -8.71 -2.10 17.25
CA ASP A 164 -8.42 -3.43 17.76
C ASP A 164 -9.10 -4.57 16.99
N ARG A 165 -9.86 -4.23 15.94
CA ARG A 165 -10.56 -5.18 15.08
C ARG A 165 -9.61 -6.13 14.35
N HIS A 166 -8.48 -5.59 13.93
CA HIS A 166 -7.42 -6.31 13.20
C HIS A 166 -6.10 -6.24 13.95
N GLN A 167 -5.21 -7.20 13.66
CA GLN A 167 -3.86 -7.21 14.24
C GLN A 167 -3.10 -5.91 13.96
N PHE A 168 -3.28 -5.36 12.76
CA PHE A 168 -2.69 -4.09 12.37
C PHE A 168 -3.78 -3.11 11.96
N SER A 169 -3.73 -1.90 12.52
CA SER A 169 -4.67 -0.82 12.23
C SER A 169 -4.06 0.28 11.36
N GLN A 170 -2.74 0.27 11.19
CA GLN A 170 -2.00 1.29 10.45
C GLN A 170 -0.91 0.69 9.58
N ILE A 171 -0.57 1.42 8.52
CA ILE A 171 0.64 1.25 7.72
C ILE A 171 1.45 2.54 7.77
N ARG A 172 2.77 2.44 7.90
CA ARG A 172 3.70 3.57 7.91
C ARG A 172 4.85 3.33 6.96
N PHE A 173 5.30 4.38 6.31
CA PHE A 173 6.45 4.37 5.44
C PHE A 173 7.58 5.12 6.14
N VAL A 174 8.47 4.37 6.79
CA VAL A 174 9.55 4.90 7.62
C VAL A 174 10.75 5.19 6.74
N ARG A 175 11.13 6.45 6.65
CA ARG A 175 12.27 6.88 5.81
C ARG A 175 13.58 6.26 6.31
N GLN A 176 14.38 5.71 5.37
CA GLN A 176 15.71 5.15 5.63
C GLN A 176 16.79 6.22 5.73
#